data_3f788d6f5f6acc8e4b5f1cfd4b1263d5
#
_entry.id   3f788d6f5f6acc8e4b5f1cfd4b1263d5
#
_cell.length_a   1.000
_cell.length_b   1.000
_cell.length_c   1.000
_cell.angle_alpha   90.00
_cell.angle_beta   90.00
_cell.angle_gamma   90.00
#
_symmetry.space_group_name_H-M   'P 1'
#
loop_
_entity.id
_entity.type
_entity.pdbx_description
1 polymer ?
#
loop_
_entity_poly.entity_id
_entity_poly.type
_entity_poly.pdbx_seq_one_letter_code
_entity_poly.pdbx_strand_id
1 'polypeptide(L)'
;MAFYHRVFSSELIAAIDSASAQMGPFELTRQLLYFYMSKRGIFDDEMWECVHELSESSFGDANYSDRLDQLYEKYAPEFYSEEGALDPRKEPERWNEADVAVTVSSGLSYGLQDPVRYLPFHICYNAKDYQWGFDQIQETIENLAYASRFQHGLPPELVAEIDTATAKFGPLRFTKKFLFNHLLDHGIRSGEVWDCVAELSESSCRNSSYIGRLEWLSKKYDEDYCSDIDYEPEQLKTLVARMSVIDSILHGLSNPIAEFPYHTCYAMLDSRWDFGKLIEKVKNLE
;
A
#
# COMPACT_ATOMS: atom_id res chain seq x y z
N MET A 1 5.32 -14.13 22.71
CA MET A 1 3.97 -13.69 23.17
C MET A 1 4.00 -12.79 24.39
N ALA A 2 4.55 -13.21 25.53
CA ALA A 2 4.52 -12.39 26.76
C ALA A 2 5.12 -10.98 26.63
N PHE A 3 6.07 -10.79 25.71
CA PHE A 3 6.68 -9.48 25.44
C PHE A 3 5.68 -8.54 24.73
N TYR A 4 5.09 -8.96 23.63
CA TYR A 4 4.17 -8.12 22.84
C TYR A 4 2.90 -7.76 23.60
N HIS A 5 2.35 -8.66 24.43
CA HIS A 5 1.24 -8.36 25.34
C HIS A 5 1.52 -7.28 26.39
N ARG A 6 2.80 -6.93 26.61
CA ARG A 6 3.19 -5.83 27.52
C ARG A 6 3.39 -4.51 26.79
N VAL A 7 3.63 -4.57 25.48
CA VAL A 7 4.01 -3.41 24.66
C VAL A 7 2.86 -2.93 23.80
N PHE A 8 2.07 -3.85 23.24
CA PHE A 8 0.95 -3.56 22.37
C PHE A 8 -0.38 -3.55 23.13
N SER A 9 -1.31 -2.73 22.65
CA SER A 9 -2.69 -2.79 23.11
C SER A 9 -3.35 -4.12 22.72
N SER A 10 -4.41 -4.50 23.42
CA SER A 10 -5.21 -5.68 23.06
C SER A 10 -5.83 -5.55 21.67
N GLU A 11 -6.18 -4.34 21.30
CA GLU A 11 -6.77 -3.99 20.01
C GLU A 11 -5.76 -4.18 18.87
N LEU A 12 -4.52 -3.70 19.02
CA LEU A 12 -3.47 -3.91 18.03
C LEU A 12 -3.12 -5.39 17.87
N ILE A 13 -3.03 -6.14 18.97
CA ILE A 13 -2.80 -7.60 18.92
C ILE A 13 -3.91 -8.28 18.13
N ALA A 14 -5.18 -7.97 18.44
CA ALA A 14 -6.32 -8.54 17.75
C ALA A 14 -6.34 -8.17 16.25
N ALA A 15 -5.95 -6.95 15.90
CA ALA A 15 -5.83 -6.52 14.50
C ALA A 15 -4.75 -7.32 13.75
N ILE A 16 -3.55 -7.50 14.35
CA ILE A 16 -2.46 -8.29 13.76
C ILE A 16 -2.88 -9.76 13.59
N ASP A 17 -3.46 -10.37 14.62
CA ASP A 17 -3.91 -11.76 14.57
C ASP A 17 -5.01 -11.96 13.51
N SER A 18 -5.98 -11.05 13.45
CA SER A 18 -7.07 -11.08 12.46
C SER A 18 -6.55 -10.92 11.03
N ALA A 19 -5.67 -9.96 10.78
CA ALA A 19 -5.08 -9.73 9.48
C ALA A 19 -4.18 -10.90 9.05
N SER A 20 -3.36 -11.44 9.98
CA SER A 20 -2.53 -12.62 9.72
C SER A 20 -3.34 -13.87 9.40
N ALA A 21 -4.51 -14.04 10.04
CA ALA A 21 -5.41 -15.15 9.74
C ALA A 21 -6.05 -15.03 8.35
N GLN A 22 -6.22 -13.81 7.83
CA GLN A 22 -6.86 -13.55 6.54
C GLN A 22 -5.88 -13.65 5.38
N MET A 23 -4.73 -13.00 5.44
CA MET A 23 -3.78 -12.92 4.33
C MET A 23 -2.50 -13.72 4.54
N GLY A 24 -2.29 -14.25 5.72
CA GLY A 24 -1.04 -14.89 6.10
C GLY A 24 -0.01 -13.91 6.67
N PRO A 25 0.88 -14.39 7.57
CA PRO A 25 1.84 -13.54 8.24
C PRO A 25 2.89 -12.91 7.29
N PHE A 26 3.31 -13.62 6.26
CA PHE A 26 4.25 -13.09 5.25
C PHE A 26 3.64 -11.95 4.44
N GLU A 27 2.42 -12.14 3.97
CA GLU A 27 1.75 -11.13 3.16
C GLU A 27 1.47 -9.87 3.99
N LEU A 28 0.94 -10.04 5.20
CA LEU A 28 0.76 -8.91 6.11
C LEU A 28 2.07 -8.16 6.36
N THR A 29 3.17 -8.90 6.58
CA THR A 29 4.50 -8.31 6.79
C THR A 29 4.95 -7.51 5.58
N ARG A 30 4.87 -8.09 4.37
CA ARG A 30 5.24 -7.38 3.14
C ARG A 30 4.45 -6.10 2.95
N GLN A 31 3.14 -6.16 3.13
CA GLN A 31 2.27 -5.00 2.95
C GLN A 31 2.54 -3.90 3.98
N LEU A 32 2.78 -4.27 5.24
CA LEU A 32 3.19 -3.32 6.27
C LEU A 32 4.51 -2.61 5.93
N LEU A 33 5.50 -3.37 5.47
CA LEU A 33 6.80 -2.81 5.10
C LEU A 33 6.69 -1.94 3.84
N TYR A 34 5.96 -2.36 2.82
CA TYR A 34 5.71 -1.53 1.63
C TYR A 34 5.00 -0.23 1.99
N PHE A 35 3.99 -0.29 2.85
CA PHE A 35 3.30 0.90 3.34
C PHE A 35 4.26 1.82 4.11
N TYR A 36 5.06 1.26 5.02
CA TYR A 36 6.03 2.01 5.81
C TYR A 36 7.07 2.70 4.93
N MET A 37 7.68 1.96 4.00
CA MET A 37 8.65 2.49 3.04
C MET A 37 8.04 3.60 2.15
N SER A 38 6.86 3.35 1.58
CA SER A 38 6.15 4.31 0.74
C SER A 38 5.79 5.60 1.49
N LYS A 39 5.28 5.47 2.73
CA LYS A 39 4.94 6.61 3.59
C LYS A 39 6.14 7.50 3.91
N ARG A 40 7.33 6.89 3.94
CA ARG A 40 8.61 7.59 4.15
C ARG A 40 9.23 8.10 2.85
N GLY A 41 8.63 7.82 1.69
CA GLY A 41 9.16 8.19 0.39
C GLY A 41 10.41 7.42 0.00
N ILE A 42 10.64 6.25 0.59
CA ILE A 42 11.81 5.40 0.34
C ILE A 42 11.46 4.34 -0.70
N PHE A 43 12.21 4.35 -1.81
CA PHE A 43 12.02 3.44 -2.94
C PHE A 43 13.38 2.84 -3.36
N ASP A 44 14.22 2.52 -2.37
CA ASP A 44 15.50 1.83 -2.61
C ASP A 44 15.24 0.41 -3.11
N ASP A 45 15.83 0.07 -4.25
CA ASP A 45 15.59 -1.20 -4.94
C ASP A 45 16.02 -2.40 -4.10
N GLU A 46 17.12 -2.29 -3.33
CA GLU A 46 17.62 -3.37 -2.48
C GLU A 46 16.69 -3.69 -1.32
N MET A 47 16.15 -2.65 -0.66
CA MET A 47 15.13 -2.81 0.38
C MET A 47 13.85 -3.43 -0.17
N TRP A 48 13.40 -2.95 -1.33
CA TRP A 48 12.19 -3.47 -1.99
C TRP A 48 12.34 -4.93 -2.38
N GLU A 49 13.50 -5.34 -2.90
CA GLU A 49 13.79 -6.72 -3.23
C GLU A 49 13.77 -7.62 -1.99
N CYS A 50 14.41 -7.19 -0.88
CA CYS A 50 14.37 -7.94 0.37
C CYS A 50 12.93 -8.17 0.87
N VAL A 51 12.09 -7.13 0.80
CA VAL A 51 10.68 -7.25 1.20
C VAL A 51 9.90 -8.13 0.23
N HIS A 52 10.13 -8.00 -1.09
CA HIS A 52 9.43 -8.76 -2.12
C HIS A 52 9.71 -10.27 -2.04
N GLU A 53 10.96 -10.64 -1.78
CA GLU A 53 11.38 -12.04 -1.69
C GLU A 53 11.01 -12.72 -0.38
N LEU A 54 10.53 -11.96 0.61
CA LEU A 54 10.10 -12.51 1.90
C LEU A 54 9.01 -13.59 1.69
N SER A 55 9.30 -14.80 2.10
CA SER A 55 8.43 -15.96 1.93
C SER A 55 8.78 -17.05 2.95
N GLU A 56 8.08 -18.16 2.92
CA GLU A 56 8.38 -19.30 3.77
C GLU A 56 9.81 -19.84 3.53
N SER A 57 10.31 -19.77 2.29
CA SER A 57 11.67 -20.19 1.95
C SER A 57 12.77 -19.27 2.50
N SER A 58 12.43 -18.04 2.87
CA SER A 58 13.38 -17.10 3.50
C SER A 58 13.78 -17.53 4.91
N PHE A 59 12.96 -18.39 5.56
CA PHE A 59 13.31 -18.96 6.86
C PHE A 59 14.39 -20.03 6.70
N GLY A 60 15.57 -19.74 7.28
CA GLY A 60 16.74 -20.63 7.18
C GLY A 60 17.54 -20.48 5.88
N ASP A 61 17.19 -19.56 5.00
CA ASP A 61 18.01 -19.20 3.85
C ASP A 61 19.14 -18.26 4.29
N ALA A 62 20.36 -18.79 4.28
CA ALA A 62 21.55 -18.03 4.66
C ALA A 62 21.79 -16.82 3.72
N ASN A 63 21.52 -16.96 2.42
CA ASN A 63 21.73 -15.86 1.47
C ASN A 63 20.76 -14.71 1.75
N TYR A 64 19.51 -15.02 2.10
CA TYR A 64 18.54 -14.00 2.46
C TYR A 64 18.93 -13.29 3.77
N SER A 65 19.38 -14.04 4.76
CA SER A 65 19.88 -13.48 6.03
C SER A 65 21.12 -12.61 5.80
N ASP A 66 22.09 -13.08 5.01
CA ASP A 66 23.29 -12.31 4.68
C ASP A 66 22.98 -10.98 3.98
N ARG A 67 21.95 -10.95 3.12
CA ARG A 67 21.51 -9.71 2.47
C ARG A 67 20.86 -8.72 3.48
N LEU A 68 20.08 -9.20 4.41
CA LEU A 68 19.54 -8.36 5.49
C LEU A 68 20.65 -7.79 6.38
N ASP A 69 21.66 -8.61 6.69
CA ASP A 69 22.82 -8.17 7.47
C ASP A 69 23.65 -7.12 6.69
N GLN A 70 23.87 -7.31 5.40
CA GLN A 70 24.54 -6.33 4.54
C GLN A 70 23.76 -5.01 4.47
N LEU A 71 22.44 -5.07 4.33
CA LEU A 71 21.56 -3.90 4.36
C LEU A 71 21.68 -3.16 5.71
N TYR A 72 21.67 -3.90 6.80
CA TYR A 72 21.87 -3.34 8.13
C TYR A 72 23.25 -2.68 8.27
N GLU A 73 24.33 -3.39 7.92
CA GLU A 73 25.70 -2.90 8.02
C GLU A 73 25.98 -1.66 7.17
N LYS A 74 25.28 -1.52 6.04
CA LYS A 74 25.39 -0.35 5.16
C LYS A 74 24.85 0.92 5.82
N TYR A 75 23.75 0.83 6.56
CA TYR A 75 23.02 2.00 7.08
C TYR A 75 23.15 2.20 8.62
N ALA A 76 23.37 1.14 9.39
CA ALA A 76 23.46 1.24 10.85
C ALA A 76 24.59 2.16 11.37
N PRO A 77 25.80 2.21 10.75
CA PRO A 77 26.83 3.13 11.19
C PRO A 77 26.42 4.59 11.06
N GLU A 78 25.66 4.94 10.05
CA GLU A 78 25.16 6.29 9.82
C GLU A 78 24.08 6.68 10.86
N PHE A 79 23.36 5.68 11.38
CA PHE A 79 22.28 5.88 12.33
C PHE A 79 22.74 5.89 13.80
N TYR A 80 23.71 5.02 14.16
CA TYR A 80 24.10 4.79 15.56
C TYR A 80 25.50 5.32 15.94
N SER A 81 26.32 5.84 15.04
CA SER A 81 27.68 6.25 15.38
C SER A 81 27.70 7.56 16.18
N GLU A 82 28.43 7.61 17.29
CA GLU A 82 28.60 8.82 18.11
C GLU A 82 29.35 9.95 17.34
N GLU A 83 30.22 9.60 16.40
CA GLU A 83 31.08 10.54 15.65
C GLU A 83 30.55 10.91 14.26
N GLY A 84 29.54 10.22 13.76
CA GLY A 84 29.02 10.40 12.39
C GLY A 84 27.54 10.20 12.23
N ALA A 85 26.78 10.15 13.33
CA ALA A 85 25.34 10.01 13.25
C ALA A 85 24.73 11.14 12.41
N LEU A 86 23.88 10.76 11.48
CA LEU A 86 23.11 11.69 10.68
C LEU A 86 22.27 12.61 11.57
N ASP A 87 22.41 13.91 11.37
CA ASP A 87 21.54 14.88 12.04
C ASP A 87 20.25 15.02 11.21
N PRO A 88 19.09 14.55 11.72
CA PRO A 88 17.82 14.61 10.98
C PRO A 88 17.42 16.03 10.60
N ARG A 89 18.03 17.06 11.20
CA ARG A 89 17.76 18.46 10.87
C ARG A 89 18.61 18.96 9.70
N LYS A 90 19.76 18.32 9.44
CA LYS A 90 20.69 18.72 8.39
C LYS A 90 20.53 17.87 7.14
N GLU A 91 20.30 16.58 7.33
CA GLU A 91 20.22 15.58 6.26
C GLU A 91 18.95 14.72 6.44
N PRO A 92 17.75 15.32 6.39
CA PRO A 92 16.50 14.63 6.72
C PRO A 92 16.20 13.45 5.78
N GLU A 93 16.50 13.57 4.50
CA GLU A 93 16.25 12.51 3.50
C GLU A 93 17.14 11.30 3.77
N ARG A 94 18.44 11.52 3.96
CA ARG A 94 19.41 10.46 4.23
C ARG A 94 19.18 9.80 5.58
N TRP A 95 18.82 10.60 6.59
CA TRP A 95 18.44 10.05 7.90
C TRP A 95 17.20 9.16 7.80
N ASN A 96 16.20 9.60 7.03
CA ASN A 96 14.97 8.86 6.82
C ASN A 96 15.22 7.55 6.07
N GLU A 97 16.09 7.55 5.07
CA GLU A 97 16.51 6.35 4.35
C GLU A 97 17.21 5.35 5.28
N ALA A 98 18.17 5.81 6.08
CA ALA A 98 18.89 4.98 7.04
C ALA A 98 17.95 4.40 8.11
N ASP A 99 17.01 5.20 8.65
CA ASP A 99 16.01 4.76 9.63
C ASP A 99 15.14 3.63 9.06
N VAL A 100 14.65 3.80 7.84
CA VAL A 100 13.82 2.79 7.17
C VAL A 100 14.62 1.52 6.89
N ALA A 101 15.85 1.63 6.38
CA ALA A 101 16.69 0.48 6.07
C ALA A 101 17.01 -0.35 7.32
N VAL A 102 17.37 0.33 8.43
CA VAL A 102 17.60 -0.32 9.73
C VAL A 102 16.33 -0.97 10.26
N THR A 103 15.19 -0.31 10.12
CA THR A 103 13.88 -0.85 10.56
C THR A 103 13.51 -2.11 9.77
N VAL A 104 13.63 -2.08 8.44
CA VAL A 104 13.34 -3.21 7.56
C VAL A 104 14.25 -4.39 7.85
N SER A 105 15.57 -4.16 7.82
CA SER A 105 16.56 -5.22 8.01
C SER A 105 16.47 -5.84 9.41
N SER A 106 16.43 -5.03 10.47
CA SER A 106 16.32 -5.52 11.84
C SER A 106 15.00 -6.25 12.08
N GLY A 107 13.88 -5.66 11.63
CA GLY A 107 12.56 -6.25 11.80
C GLY A 107 12.44 -7.62 11.16
N LEU A 108 12.99 -7.78 9.94
CA LEU A 108 13.03 -9.05 9.25
C LEU A 108 14.03 -10.02 9.90
N SER A 109 15.27 -9.59 10.18
CA SER A 109 16.28 -10.46 10.79
C SER A 109 15.84 -11.02 12.15
N TYR A 110 15.25 -10.20 13.02
CA TYR A 110 14.68 -10.68 14.27
C TYR A 110 13.44 -11.55 14.07
N GLY A 111 12.58 -11.16 13.13
CA GLY A 111 11.36 -11.92 12.84
C GLY A 111 11.63 -13.31 12.28
N LEU A 112 12.71 -13.49 11.51
CA LEU A 112 13.13 -14.79 10.97
C LEU A 112 13.71 -15.75 12.02
N GLN A 113 14.09 -15.25 13.19
CA GLN A 113 14.58 -16.08 14.32
C GLN A 113 13.44 -16.64 15.17
N ASP A 114 12.24 -16.09 15.06
CA ASP A 114 11.05 -16.47 15.80
C ASP A 114 10.05 -17.25 14.92
N PRO A 115 9.06 -17.96 15.51
CA PRO A 115 8.00 -18.57 14.74
C PRO A 115 7.31 -17.56 13.82
N VAL A 116 7.06 -17.93 12.56
CA VAL A 116 6.48 -17.10 11.47
C VAL A 116 5.32 -16.21 11.91
N ARG A 117 4.44 -16.71 12.78
CA ARG A 117 3.28 -15.96 13.29
C ARG A 117 3.66 -14.68 14.05
N TYR A 118 4.92 -14.54 14.49
CA TYR A 118 5.38 -13.34 15.20
C TYR A 118 6.02 -12.31 14.29
N LEU A 119 6.27 -12.64 13.04
CA LEU A 119 6.90 -11.75 12.08
C LEU A 119 6.19 -10.38 11.96
N PRO A 120 4.85 -10.29 11.79
CA PRO A 120 4.17 -8.99 11.77
C PRO A 120 4.33 -8.20 13.07
N PHE A 121 4.41 -8.89 14.22
CA PHE A 121 4.63 -8.23 15.52
C PHE A 121 6.02 -7.59 15.61
N HIS A 122 7.06 -8.28 15.09
CA HIS A 122 8.41 -7.72 15.02
C HIS A 122 8.43 -6.46 14.16
N ILE A 123 7.76 -6.49 13.00
CA ILE A 123 7.69 -5.31 12.12
C ILE A 123 6.96 -4.16 12.81
N CYS A 124 5.79 -4.39 13.39
CA CYS A 124 5.06 -3.35 14.12
C CYS A 124 5.87 -2.74 15.27
N TYR A 125 6.69 -3.55 15.94
CA TYR A 125 7.54 -3.07 17.03
C TYR A 125 8.70 -2.22 16.52
N ASN A 126 9.37 -2.64 15.45
CA ASN A 126 10.53 -1.94 14.91
C ASN A 126 10.12 -0.69 14.10
N ALA A 127 8.99 -0.74 13.39
CA ALA A 127 8.50 0.38 12.61
C ALA A 127 7.85 1.50 13.44
N LYS A 128 7.62 1.26 14.75
CA LYS A 128 7.10 2.29 15.64
C LYS A 128 8.15 3.38 15.87
N ASP A 129 7.79 4.60 15.51
CA ASP A 129 8.60 5.79 15.76
C ASP A 129 7.72 7.00 16.10
N TYR A 130 8.30 8.22 16.04
CA TYR A 130 7.57 9.46 16.29
C TYR A 130 6.61 9.86 15.16
N GLN A 131 6.74 9.28 13.96
CA GLN A 131 5.87 9.54 12.82
C GLN A 131 4.82 8.44 12.62
N TRP A 132 5.06 7.24 13.14
CA TRP A 132 4.16 6.10 13.00
C TRP A 132 3.94 5.39 14.33
N GLY A 133 2.99 5.92 15.11
CA GLY A 133 2.61 5.36 16.41
C GLY A 133 1.79 4.08 16.29
N PHE A 134 1.61 3.37 17.38
CA PHE A 134 0.86 2.11 17.41
C PHE A 134 -0.60 2.27 16.93
N ASP A 135 -1.24 3.40 17.20
CA ASP A 135 -2.62 3.67 16.75
C ASP A 135 -2.68 3.73 15.21
N GLN A 136 -1.71 4.39 14.59
CA GLN A 136 -1.60 4.49 13.13
C GLN A 136 -1.21 3.15 12.49
N ILE A 137 -0.36 2.35 13.17
CA ILE A 137 -0.04 0.99 12.74
C ILE A 137 -1.29 0.12 12.79
N GLN A 138 -2.07 0.20 13.86
CA GLN A 138 -3.35 -0.51 13.98
C GLN A 138 -4.31 -0.14 12.86
N GLU A 139 -4.54 1.15 12.63
CA GLU A 139 -5.38 1.64 11.54
C GLU A 139 -4.91 1.11 10.17
N THR A 140 -3.59 1.12 9.94
CA THR A 140 -3.01 0.56 8.71
C THR A 140 -3.32 -0.93 8.59
N ILE A 141 -3.15 -1.72 9.64
CA ILE A 141 -3.43 -3.17 9.64
C ILE A 141 -4.91 -3.43 9.39
N GLU A 142 -5.78 -2.67 10.02
CA GLU A 142 -7.24 -2.78 9.82
C GLU A 142 -7.61 -2.45 8.37
N ASN A 143 -7.00 -1.43 7.78
CA ASN A 143 -7.19 -1.07 6.38
C ASN A 143 -6.65 -2.14 5.42
N LEU A 144 -5.47 -2.70 5.69
CA LEU A 144 -4.91 -3.82 4.91
C LEU A 144 -5.77 -5.08 5.02
N ALA A 145 -6.23 -5.42 6.22
CA ALA A 145 -7.15 -6.54 6.44
C ALA A 145 -8.51 -6.29 5.78
N TYR A 146 -8.98 -5.05 5.82
CA TYR A 146 -10.18 -4.65 5.09
C TYR A 146 -9.94 -4.82 3.59
N ALA A 147 -8.89 -4.28 3.01
CA ALA A 147 -8.55 -4.46 1.60
C ALA A 147 -8.42 -5.95 1.20
N SER A 148 -7.73 -6.76 2.02
CA SER A 148 -7.62 -8.21 1.81
C SER A 148 -8.96 -8.95 1.85
N ARG A 149 -9.90 -8.51 2.71
CA ARG A 149 -11.27 -9.05 2.69
C ARG A 149 -11.96 -8.84 1.35
N PHE A 150 -11.55 -7.82 0.62
CA PHE A 150 -12.19 -7.48 -0.65
C PHE A 150 -11.66 -8.28 -1.84
N GLN A 151 -10.41 -8.70 -1.83
CA GLN A 151 -10.00 -9.77 -2.76
C GLN A 151 -10.85 -11.03 -2.57
N HIS A 152 -11.21 -11.35 -1.33
CA HIS A 152 -12.08 -12.47 -0.99
C HIS A 152 -13.59 -12.14 -0.93
N GLY A 153 -13.96 -10.85 -0.92
CA GLY A 153 -15.35 -10.37 -0.87
C GLY A 153 -15.96 -10.04 -2.22
N LEU A 154 -15.16 -10.02 -3.29
CA LEU A 154 -15.68 -9.89 -4.64
C LEU A 154 -16.39 -11.19 -5.04
N PRO A 155 -17.56 -11.13 -5.69
CA PRO A 155 -18.22 -12.32 -6.20
C PRO A 155 -17.29 -13.12 -7.12
N PRO A 156 -17.29 -14.46 -7.03
CA PRO A 156 -16.42 -15.32 -7.87
C PRO A 156 -16.54 -15.02 -9.37
N GLU A 157 -17.71 -14.62 -9.83
CA GLU A 157 -17.95 -14.23 -11.23
C GLU A 157 -17.17 -12.96 -11.59
N LEU A 158 -17.15 -11.96 -10.71
CA LEU A 158 -16.39 -10.72 -10.95
C LEU A 158 -14.88 -10.99 -10.93
N VAL A 159 -14.40 -11.80 -9.99
CA VAL A 159 -12.99 -12.23 -9.93
C VAL A 159 -12.58 -12.91 -11.24
N ALA A 160 -13.37 -13.87 -11.73
CA ALA A 160 -13.09 -14.56 -12.98
C ALA A 160 -13.03 -13.62 -14.20
N GLU A 161 -13.89 -12.60 -14.24
CA GLU A 161 -13.88 -11.61 -15.31
C GLU A 161 -12.66 -10.66 -15.20
N ILE A 162 -12.30 -10.26 -13.99
CA ILE A 162 -11.07 -9.48 -13.74
C ILE A 162 -9.85 -10.28 -14.17
N ASP A 163 -9.75 -11.56 -13.79
CA ASP A 163 -8.66 -12.45 -14.19
C ASP A 163 -8.55 -12.58 -15.71
N THR A 164 -9.68 -12.79 -16.37
CA THR A 164 -9.76 -12.90 -17.83
C THR A 164 -9.29 -11.63 -18.52
N ALA A 165 -9.80 -10.48 -18.07
CA ALA A 165 -9.43 -9.19 -18.63
C ALA A 165 -7.97 -8.83 -18.32
N THR A 166 -7.49 -9.14 -17.12
CA THR A 166 -6.09 -8.93 -16.71
C THR A 166 -5.13 -9.80 -17.51
N ALA A 167 -5.47 -11.06 -17.76
CA ALA A 167 -4.69 -11.93 -18.64
C ALA A 167 -4.59 -11.39 -20.09
N LYS A 168 -5.67 -10.73 -20.57
CA LYS A 168 -5.70 -10.12 -21.91
C LYS A 168 -4.89 -8.85 -22.02
N PHE A 169 -4.96 -7.99 -21.03
CA PHE A 169 -4.41 -6.61 -21.10
C PHE A 169 -3.14 -6.41 -20.27
N GLY A 170 -2.92 -7.22 -19.25
CA GLY A 170 -2.02 -6.94 -18.14
C GLY A 170 -2.67 -6.00 -17.11
N PRO A 171 -2.22 -6.07 -15.83
CA PRO A 171 -2.90 -5.40 -14.71
C PRO A 171 -2.97 -3.88 -14.85
N LEU A 172 -1.87 -3.21 -15.17
CA LEU A 172 -1.87 -1.75 -15.30
C LEU A 172 -2.69 -1.26 -16.50
N ARG A 173 -2.66 -1.98 -17.62
CA ARG A 173 -3.45 -1.60 -18.79
C ARG A 173 -4.93 -1.83 -18.55
N PHE A 174 -5.30 -2.90 -17.87
CA PHE A 174 -6.66 -3.11 -17.40
C PHE A 174 -7.12 -1.92 -16.55
N THR A 175 -6.38 -1.62 -15.48
CA THR A 175 -6.67 -0.53 -14.55
C THR A 175 -6.85 0.81 -15.28
N LYS A 176 -5.91 1.18 -16.16
CA LYS A 176 -6.01 2.41 -16.94
C LYS A 176 -7.29 2.48 -17.77
N LYS A 177 -7.58 1.42 -18.51
CA LYS A 177 -8.80 1.36 -19.35
C LYS A 177 -10.05 1.49 -18.49
N PHE A 178 -10.09 0.78 -17.37
CA PHE A 178 -11.23 0.78 -16.46
C PHE A 178 -11.47 2.17 -15.86
N LEU A 179 -10.41 2.81 -15.36
CA LEU A 179 -10.48 4.16 -14.79
C LEU A 179 -10.85 5.22 -15.83
N PHE A 180 -10.31 5.13 -17.05
CA PHE A 180 -10.73 6.03 -18.13
C PHE A 180 -12.21 5.86 -18.48
N ASN A 181 -12.71 4.63 -18.57
CA ASN A 181 -14.13 4.39 -18.82
C ASN A 181 -15.00 4.96 -17.69
N HIS A 182 -14.57 4.80 -16.44
CA HIS A 182 -15.26 5.39 -15.30
C HIS A 182 -15.31 6.93 -15.39
N LEU A 183 -14.20 7.58 -15.70
CA LEU A 183 -14.16 9.04 -15.89
C LEU A 183 -15.06 9.49 -17.05
N LEU A 184 -15.04 8.76 -18.16
CA LEU A 184 -15.88 9.05 -19.33
C LEU A 184 -17.38 8.96 -19.04
N ASP A 185 -17.80 7.96 -18.25
CA ASP A 185 -19.19 7.79 -17.82
C ASP A 185 -19.70 8.97 -16.99
N HIS A 186 -18.76 9.68 -16.32
CA HIS A 186 -19.06 10.89 -15.55
C HIS A 186 -18.75 12.19 -16.31
N GLY A 187 -18.55 12.10 -17.63
CA GLY A 187 -18.29 13.27 -18.49
C GLY A 187 -16.90 13.90 -18.34
N ILE A 188 -15.98 13.25 -17.59
CA ILE A 188 -14.63 13.74 -17.35
C ILE A 188 -13.72 13.26 -18.48
N ARG A 189 -13.20 14.19 -19.29
CA ARG A 189 -12.39 13.89 -20.49
C ARG A 189 -11.02 14.54 -20.48
N SER A 190 -10.69 15.27 -19.42
CA SER A 190 -9.42 15.99 -19.28
C SER A 190 -9.25 16.46 -17.83
N GLY A 191 -8.06 16.97 -17.52
CA GLY A 191 -7.70 17.55 -16.23
C GLY A 191 -6.81 16.65 -15.39
N GLU A 192 -6.47 17.10 -14.19
CA GLU A 192 -5.43 16.51 -13.33
C GLU A 192 -5.61 15.02 -13.07
N VAL A 193 -6.85 14.56 -12.79
CA VAL A 193 -7.14 13.14 -12.56
C VAL A 193 -6.97 12.31 -13.82
N TRP A 194 -7.43 12.85 -14.97
CA TRP A 194 -7.23 12.22 -16.27
C TRP A 194 -5.74 12.02 -16.58
N ASP A 195 -4.94 13.03 -16.30
CA ASP A 195 -3.49 13.01 -16.53
C ASP A 195 -2.82 12.00 -15.59
N CYS A 196 -3.24 11.89 -14.33
CA CYS A 196 -2.76 10.86 -13.41
C CYS A 196 -3.03 9.44 -13.93
N VAL A 197 -4.23 9.17 -14.45
CA VAL A 197 -4.54 7.88 -15.08
C VAL A 197 -3.67 7.65 -16.33
N ALA A 198 -3.45 8.67 -17.14
CA ALA A 198 -2.62 8.57 -18.34
C ALA A 198 -1.16 8.23 -18.03
N GLU A 199 -0.62 8.79 -16.94
CA GLU A 199 0.76 8.60 -16.51
C GLU A 199 0.98 7.30 -15.72
N LEU A 200 -0.08 6.64 -15.24
CA LEU A 200 0.04 5.41 -14.46
C LEU A 200 0.84 4.35 -15.24
N SER A 201 1.92 3.87 -14.65
CA SER A 201 2.87 2.91 -15.23
C SER A 201 3.65 2.22 -14.10
N GLU A 202 4.44 1.22 -14.40
CA GLU A 202 5.32 0.58 -13.41
C GLU A 202 6.29 1.59 -12.77
N SER A 203 6.81 2.52 -13.57
CA SER A 203 7.68 3.59 -13.05
C SER A 203 6.93 4.60 -12.17
N SER A 204 5.63 4.80 -12.39
CA SER A 204 4.82 5.69 -11.55
C SER A 204 4.65 5.14 -10.14
N CYS A 205 4.61 3.81 -9.99
CA CYS A 205 4.48 3.13 -8.70
C CYS A 205 5.67 3.42 -7.76
N ARG A 206 6.80 3.86 -8.33
CA ARG A 206 8.03 4.21 -7.61
C ARG A 206 8.39 5.70 -7.72
N ASN A 207 7.48 6.54 -8.17
CA ASN A 207 7.75 7.95 -8.42
C ASN A 207 7.12 8.82 -7.32
N SER A 208 7.94 9.32 -6.40
CA SER A 208 7.50 10.16 -5.27
C SER A 208 6.75 11.42 -5.72
N SER A 209 7.14 12.02 -6.86
CA SER A 209 6.43 13.20 -7.40
C SER A 209 5.03 12.83 -7.90
N TYR A 210 4.87 11.64 -8.50
CA TYR A 210 3.57 11.14 -8.94
C TYR A 210 2.67 10.83 -7.74
N ILE A 211 3.23 10.14 -6.72
CA ILE A 211 2.51 9.81 -5.48
C ILE A 211 2.11 11.08 -4.74
N GLY A 212 3.03 12.02 -4.53
CA GLY A 212 2.73 13.29 -3.87
C GLY A 212 1.67 14.13 -4.60
N ARG A 213 1.60 14.05 -5.95
CA ARG A 213 0.51 14.66 -6.71
C ARG A 213 -0.84 13.99 -6.46
N LEU A 214 -0.88 12.67 -6.36
CA LEU A 214 -2.11 11.93 -6.02
C LEU A 214 -2.59 12.25 -4.61
N GLU A 215 -1.70 12.27 -3.63
CA GLU A 215 -2.01 12.63 -2.24
C GLU A 215 -2.55 14.07 -2.14
N TRP A 216 -1.94 15.01 -2.88
CA TRP A 216 -2.42 16.38 -2.94
C TRP A 216 -3.83 16.45 -3.56
N LEU A 217 -4.10 15.69 -4.63
CA LEU A 217 -5.42 15.63 -5.25
C LEU A 217 -6.46 14.99 -4.34
N SER A 218 -6.11 13.91 -3.64
CA SER A 218 -6.99 13.29 -2.64
C SER A 218 -7.40 14.31 -1.59
N LYS A 219 -6.43 14.97 -0.95
CA LYS A 219 -6.69 16.00 0.04
C LYS A 219 -7.54 17.15 -0.50
N LYS A 220 -7.24 17.66 -1.70
CA LYS A 220 -7.99 18.72 -2.36
C LYS A 220 -9.46 18.34 -2.55
N TYR A 221 -9.73 17.14 -3.04
CA TYR A 221 -11.11 16.69 -3.29
C TYR A 221 -11.86 16.32 -2.01
N ASP A 222 -11.18 15.84 -0.98
CA ASP A 222 -11.75 15.63 0.35
C ASP A 222 -12.17 16.96 0.98
N GLU A 223 -11.33 17.98 0.88
CA GLU A 223 -11.65 19.34 1.35
C GLU A 223 -12.84 19.92 0.57
N ASP A 224 -12.88 19.75 -0.75
CA ASP A 224 -14.01 20.14 -1.59
C ASP A 224 -15.30 19.40 -1.19
N TYR A 225 -15.23 18.09 -0.97
CA TYR A 225 -16.38 17.26 -0.58
C TYR A 225 -16.93 17.59 0.81
N CYS A 226 -16.05 17.88 1.77
CA CYS A 226 -16.40 18.24 3.15
C CYS A 226 -16.74 19.73 3.31
N SER A 227 -16.64 20.54 2.25
CA SER A 227 -16.97 21.95 2.29
C SER A 227 -18.50 22.17 2.40
N ASP A 228 -18.91 23.25 3.07
CA ASP A 228 -20.33 23.66 3.16
C ASP A 228 -20.89 24.20 1.81
N ILE A 229 -20.27 23.81 0.69
CA ILE A 229 -20.70 24.21 -0.65
C ILE A 229 -21.89 23.33 -1.10
N ASP A 230 -22.96 23.97 -1.46
CA ASP A 230 -24.17 23.30 -1.98
C ASP A 230 -23.90 22.92 -3.47
N TYR A 231 -23.35 21.73 -3.68
CA TYR A 231 -23.06 21.23 -5.04
C TYR A 231 -24.33 20.80 -5.75
N GLU A 232 -24.47 21.21 -7.00
CA GLU A 232 -25.46 20.60 -7.88
C GLU A 232 -25.20 19.09 -8.02
N PRO A 233 -26.25 18.23 -8.11
CA PRO A 233 -26.10 16.77 -8.14
C PRO A 233 -25.09 16.25 -9.17
N GLU A 234 -24.96 16.87 -10.32
CA GLU A 234 -23.99 16.47 -11.36
C GLU A 234 -22.54 16.88 -11.01
N GLN A 235 -22.37 17.99 -10.30
CA GLN A 235 -21.05 18.41 -9.80
C GLN A 235 -20.58 17.46 -8.71
N LEU A 236 -21.46 17.05 -7.79
CA LEU A 236 -21.17 16.10 -6.74
C LEU A 236 -20.79 14.73 -7.32
N LYS A 237 -21.53 14.23 -8.33
CA LYS A 237 -21.19 12.98 -9.03
C LYS A 237 -19.79 13.05 -9.66
N THR A 238 -19.47 14.16 -10.28
CA THR A 238 -18.16 14.39 -10.90
C THR A 238 -17.03 14.42 -9.86
N LEU A 239 -17.27 15.04 -8.71
CA LEU A 239 -16.33 15.10 -7.60
C LEU A 239 -16.08 13.70 -7.04
N VAL A 240 -17.14 12.96 -6.71
CA VAL A 240 -17.05 11.58 -6.20
C VAL A 240 -16.32 10.67 -7.20
N ALA A 241 -16.58 10.79 -8.50
CA ALA A 241 -15.87 10.01 -9.51
C ALA A 241 -14.36 10.29 -9.53
N ARG A 242 -13.96 11.56 -9.36
CA ARG A 242 -12.54 11.93 -9.25
C ARG A 242 -11.88 11.35 -8.00
N MET A 243 -12.55 11.47 -6.84
CA MET A 243 -12.08 10.88 -5.58
C MET A 243 -11.88 9.38 -5.72
N SER A 244 -12.89 8.65 -6.19
CA SER A 244 -12.82 7.19 -6.39
C SER A 244 -11.65 6.75 -7.28
N VAL A 245 -11.33 7.53 -8.33
CA VAL A 245 -10.18 7.24 -9.20
C VAL A 245 -8.85 7.46 -8.47
N ILE A 246 -8.70 8.57 -7.77
CA ILE A 246 -7.47 8.88 -7.03
C ILE A 246 -7.24 7.84 -5.93
N ASP A 247 -8.27 7.52 -5.14
CA ASP A 247 -8.20 6.53 -4.06
C ASP A 247 -7.88 5.14 -4.61
N SER A 248 -8.49 4.77 -5.74
CA SER A 248 -8.16 3.52 -6.43
C SER A 248 -6.68 3.42 -6.81
N ILE A 249 -6.11 4.51 -7.35
CA ILE A 249 -4.68 4.54 -7.71
C ILE A 249 -3.82 4.48 -6.45
N LEU A 250 -4.08 5.30 -5.43
CA LEU A 250 -3.31 5.32 -4.19
C LEU A 250 -3.31 3.97 -3.48
N HIS A 251 -4.49 3.34 -3.36
CA HIS A 251 -4.58 1.99 -2.81
C HIS A 251 -3.85 0.96 -3.65
N GLY A 252 -3.96 1.05 -4.98
CA GLY A 252 -3.24 0.16 -5.89
C GLY A 252 -1.72 0.30 -5.81
N LEU A 253 -1.20 1.53 -5.61
CA LEU A 253 0.24 1.79 -5.46
C LEU A 253 0.83 1.17 -4.17
N SER A 254 0.01 0.94 -3.16
CA SER A 254 0.40 0.29 -1.90
C SER A 254 0.38 -1.23 -1.97
N ASN A 255 0.05 -1.82 -3.12
CA ASN A 255 -0.13 -3.25 -3.33
C ASN A 255 0.64 -3.75 -4.56
N PRO A 256 0.89 -5.06 -4.66
CA PRO A 256 1.48 -5.64 -5.88
C PRO A 256 0.71 -5.25 -7.13
N ILE A 257 1.42 -4.94 -8.21
CA ILE A 257 0.81 -4.51 -9.49
C ILE A 257 -0.27 -5.49 -9.98
N ALA A 258 -0.11 -6.78 -9.70
CA ALA A 258 -1.10 -7.81 -10.05
C ALA A 258 -2.47 -7.59 -9.38
N GLU A 259 -2.50 -6.93 -8.25
CA GLU A 259 -3.72 -6.70 -7.44
C GLU A 259 -4.45 -5.40 -7.80
N PHE A 260 -3.81 -4.52 -8.57
CA PHE A 260 -4.39 -3.25 -9.01
C PHE A 260 -5.82 -3.38 -9.61
N PRO A 261 -6.09 -4.36 -10.49
CA PRO A 261 -7.42 -4.56 -11.06
C PRO A 261 -8.52 -4.78 -10.02
N TYR A 262 -8.22 -5.54 -8.97
CA TYR A 262 -9.19 -5.85 -7.90
C TYR A 262 -9.47 -4.62 -7.04
N HIS A 263 -8.42 -3.88 -6.63
CA HIS A 263 -8.55 -2.63 -5.89
C HIS A 263 -9.34 -1.59 -6.68
N THR A 264 -9.09 -1.52 -7.98
CA THR A 264 -9.80 -0.60 -8.88
C THR A 264 -11.28 -0.95 -8.95
N CYS A 265 -11.63 -2.19 -9.16
CA CYS A 265 -13.03 -2.63 -9.19
C CYS A 265 -13.70 -2.41 -7.84
N TYR A 266 -12.95 -2.60 -6.76
CA TYR A 266 -13.47 -2.38 -5.41
C TYR A 266 -13.79 -0.90 -5.14
N ALA A 267 -12.86 0.02 -5.40
CA ALA A 267 -13.08 1.45 -5.20
C ALA A 267 -14.32 1.97 -5.98
N MET A 268 -14.68 1.30 -7.07
CA MET A 268 -15.86 1.64 -7.85
C MET A 268 -17.18 1.16 -7.20
N LEU A 269 -17.15 0.17 -6.31
CA LEU A 269 -18.34 -0.24 -5.54
C LEU A 269 -18.80 0.85 -4.59
N ASP A 270 -17.87 1.56 -3.94
CA ASP A 270 -18.18 2.69 -3.07
C ASP A 270 -18.80 3.86 -3.84
N SER A 271 -18.52 3.96 -5.15
CA SER A 271 -19.13 4.96 -6.04
C SER A 271 -20.54 4.61 -6.55
N ARG A 272 -21.25 3.70 -5.87
CA ARG A 272 -22.63 3.25 -6.15
C ARG A 272 -22.79 2.33 -7.36
N TRP A 273 -21.76 1.63 -7.78
CA TRP A 273 -21.91 0.54 -8.72
C TRP A 273 -22.21 -0.75 -7.97
N ASP A 274 -23.24 -1.46 -8.39
CA ASP A 274 -23.49 -2.82 -7.94
C ASP A 274 -22.57 -3.82 -8.67
N PHE A 275 -22.44 -5.01 -8.12
CA PHE A 275 -21.61 -6.06 -8.70
C PHE A 275 -22.00 -6.42 -10.13
N GLY A 276 -23.28 -6.38 -10.47
CA GLY A 276 -23.75 -6.68 -11.82
C GLY A 276 -23.24 -5.69 -12.85
N LYS A 277 -23.27 -4.40 -12.53
CA LYS A 277 -22.71 -3.35 -13.38
C LYS A 277 -21.21 -3.44 -13.53
N LEU A 278 -20.50 -3.81 -12.44
CA LEU A 278 -19.05 -4.03 -12.50
C LEU A 278 -18.70 -5.18 -13.42
N ILE A 279 -19.36 -6.32 -13.30
CA ILE A 279 -19.17 -7.49 -14.19
C ILE A 279 -19.40 -7.09 -15.64
N GLU A 280 -20.49 -6.39 -15.92
CA GLU A 280 -20.81 -5.91 -17.28
C GLU A 280 -19.71 -4.98 -17.81
N LYS A 281 -19.22 -4.06 -16.99
CA LYS A 281 -18.17 -3.12 -17.38
C LYS A 281 -16.83 -3.80 -17.62
N VAL A 282 -16.46 -4.77 -16.78
CA VAL A 282 -15.24 -5.56 -16.97
C VAL A 282 -15.32 -6.39 -18.26
N LYS A 283 -16.46 -7.05 -18.54
CA LYS A 283 -16.72 -7.80 -19.76
C LYS A 283 -16.60 -6.97 -21.04
N ASN A 284 -17.09 -5.73 -20.96
CA ASN A 284 -17.10 -4.80 -22.09
C ASN A 284 -15.81 -3.95 -22.19
N LEU A 285 -14.76 -4.31 -21.46
CA LEU A 285 -13.48 -3.62 -21.54
C LEU A 285 -12.74 -4.01 -22.83
N GLU A 286 -12.84 -3.20 -23.86
CA GLU A 286 -12.20 -3.41 -25.17
C GLU A 286 -10.75 -2.89 -25.22
#